data_5783d19fe11b68c4639871186320e708
#
_entry.id   5783d19fe11b68c4639871186320e708
#
_cell.length_a   1.000
_cell.length_b   1.000
_cell.length_c   1.000
_cell.angle_alpha   90.00
_cell.angle_beta   90.00
_cell.angle_gamma   90.00
#
_symmetry.space_group_name_H-M   'P 1'
#
loop_
_entity.id
_entity.type
_entity.pdbx_description
1 polymer ?
#
loop_
_entity_poly.entity_id
_entity_poly.type
_entity_poly.pdbx_seq_one_letter_code
_entity_poly.pdbx_strand_id
1 'polypeptide(L)'
;MPEEPRRRRAPAMSPEDRREAIVQATLPLVVKDGANVTTSQIATAAGIAEGTVFRVFKDKAELLDACIQRALRSDEEVARLEAIPTDVPLEQRLTSGVATFSGYLDRMWGLIGTLRETGYQPHDEEHKKHKGPPIGMQQLSEAVAGLFGDAELRVSPDLAARMLLGAVFTNRMGSGFGQTAAEPDVIVDLFLHGALTGGDK
;
A
#
# COMPACT_ATOMS: atom_id res chain seq x y z
N MET A 1 -48.32 -29.04 -17.52
CA MET A 1 -47.70 -27.72 -17.37
C MET A 1 -46.32 -27.93 -16.80
N PRO A 2 -45.25 -27.55 -17.44
CA PRO A 2 -43.91 -27.70 -16.86
C PRO A 2 -43.70 -26.62 -15.77
N GLU A 3 -43.22 -27.06 -14.59
CA GLU A 3 -42.81 -26.17 -13.50
C GLU A 3 -41.59 -25.36 -13.91
N GLU A 4 -41.71 -24.02 -13.87
CA GLU A 4 -40.57 -23.12 -14.05
C GLU A 4 -39.55 -23.35 -12.92
N PRO A 5 -38.22 -23.45 -13.23
CA PRO A 5 -37.19 -23.60 -12.21
C PRO A 5 -37.12 -22.32 -11.37
N ARG A 6 -37.39 -22.44 -10.07
CA ARG A 6 -37.19 -21.39 -9.07
C ARG A 6 -35.74 -20.88 -9.18
N ARG A 7 -35.56 -19.63 -9.63
CA ARG A 7 -34.28 -18.92 -9.62
C ARG A 7 -33.71 -18.96 -8.20
N ARG A 8 -32.64 -19.72 -8.00
CA ARG A 8 -31.86 -19.73 -6.78
C ARG A 8 -31.38 -18.30 -6.53
N ARG A 9 -31.86 -17.67 -5.44
CA ARG A 9 -31.32 -16.40 -4.95
C ARG A 9 -29.82 -16.60 -4.71
N ALA A 10 -28.98 -15.69 -5.25
CA ALA A 10 -27.55 -15.66 -4.91
C ALA A 10 -27.37 -15.62 -3.38
N PRO A 11 -26.37 -16.31 -2.82
CA PRO A 11 -26.09 -16.25 -1.39
C PRO A 11 -25.99 -14.80 -0.93
N ALA A 12 -26.59 -14.47 0.21
CA ALA A 12 -26.45 -13.14 0.78
C ALA A 12 -24.97 -12.90 1.10
N MET A 13 -24.46 -11.74 0.67
CA MET A 13 -23.08 -11.29 0.96
C MET A 13 -22.85 -11.28 2.48
N SER A 14 -21.70 -11.81 2.94
CA SER A 14 -21.34 -11.79 4.36
C SER A 14 -21.22 -10.36 4.90
N PRO A 15 -21.31 -10.12 6.22
CA PRO A 15 -21.07 -8.79 6.80
C PRO A 15 -19.68 -8.26 6.46
N GLU A 16 -18.66 -9.12 6.47
CA GLU A 16 -17.26 -8.82 6.16
C GLU A 16 -17.10 -8.42 4.69
N ASP A 17 -17.66 -9.21 3.76
CA ASP A 17 -17.62 -8.90 2.33
C ASP A 17 -18.32 -7.57 2.02
N ARG A 18 -19.41 -7.29 2.73
CA ARG A 18 -20.13 -6.03 2.58
C ARG A 18 -19.31 -4.86 3.07
N ARG A 19 -18.62 -5.02 4.22
CA ARG A 19 -17.72 -4.01 4.77
C ARG A 19 -16.60 -3.71 3.77
N GLU A 20 -15.95 -4.74 3.24
CA GLU A 20 -14.87 -4.60 2.26
C GLU A 20 -15.37 -3.94 0.95
N ALA A 21 -16.53 -4.33 0.44
CA ALA A 21 -17.11 -3.71 -0.76
C ALA A 21 -17.38 -2.20 -0.58
N ILE A 22 -17.85 -1.77 0.60
CA ILE A 22 -18.04 -0.36 0.91
C ILE A 22 -16.70 0.36 0.97
N VAL A 23 -15.70 -0.21 1.63
CA VAL A 23 -14.35 0.36 1.71
C VAL A 23 -13.74 0.53 0.32
N GLN A 24 -13.82 -0.50 -0.52
CA GLN A 24 -13.29 -0.45 -1.90
C GLN A 24 -13.97 0.62 -2.75
N ALA A 25 -15.29 0.76 -2.63
CA ALA A 25 -16.03 1.79 -3.35
C ALA A 25 -15.72 3.21 -2.83
N THR A 26 -15.39 3.33 -1.54
CA THR A 26 -15.11 4.62 -0.88
C THR A 26 -13.68 5.10 -1.12
N LEU A 27 -12.71 4.19 -1.20
CA LEU A 27 -11.29 4.52 -1.26
C LEU A 27 -10.93 5.52 -2.38
N PRO A 28 -11.42 5.40 -3.63
CA PRO A 28 -11.15 6.37 -4.68
C PRO A 28 -11.68 7.77 -4.35
N LEU A 29 -12.81 7.85 -3.64
CA LEU A 29 -13.39 9.12 -3.20
C LEU A 29 -12.55 9.77 -2.10
N VAL A 30 -12.05 8.97 -1.15
CA VAL A 30 -11.18 9.46 -0.07
C VAL A 30 -9.83 9.91 -0.61
N VAL A 31 -9.27 9.24 -1.59
CA VAL A 31 -8.04 9.68 -2.28
C VAL A 31 -8.23 11.05 -2.94
N LYS A 32 -9.41 11.31 -3.51
CA LYS A 32 -9.72 12.55 -4.20
C LYS A 32 -10.14 13.68 -3.27
N ASP A 33 -11.09 13.41 -2.37
CA ASP A 33 -11.84 14.41 -1.60
C ASP A 33 -11.47 14.40 -0.10
N GLY A 34 -10.63 13.47 0.32
CA GLY A 34 -10.22 13.29 1.71
C GLY A 34 -11.40 13.05 2.65
N ALA A 35 -11.38 13.71 3.79
CA ALA A 35 -12.45 13.66 4.77
C ALA A 35 -13.72 14.44 4.35
N ASN A 36 -13.71 15.18 3.25
CA ASN A 36 -14.87 15.92 2.75
C ASN A 36 -15.87 15.02 2.00
N VAL A 37 -15.51 13.76 1.69
CA VAL A 37 -16.45 12.80 1.08
C VAL A 37 -17.74 12.70 1.90
N THR A 38 -18.89 12.79 1.22
CA THR A 38 -20.19 12.71 1.88
C THR A 38 -20.72 11.28 1.93
N THR A 39 -21.58 10.97 2.91
CA THR A 39 -22.23 9.65 3.04
C THR A 39 -23.05 9.30 1.81
N SER A 40 -23.68 10.30 1.20
CA SER A 40 -24.46 10.13 -0.04
C SER A 40 -23.56 9.72 -1.21
N GLN A 41 -22.37 10.33 -1.38
CA GLN A 41 -21.39 9.94 -2.38
C GLN A 41 -20.91 8.50 -2.15
N ILE A 42 -20.63 8.14 -0.90
CA ILE A 42 -20.21 6.78 -0.50
C ILE A 42 -21.30 5.76 -0.86
N ALA A 43 -22.54 6.02 -0.46
CA ALA A 43 -23.67 5.15 -0.74
C ALA A 43 -23.89 4.95 -2.25
N THR A 44 -23.79 6.04 -3.01
CA THR A 44 -23.90 6.01 -4.47
C THR A 44 -22.78 5.16 -5.09
N ALA A 45 -21.54 5.38 -4.68
CA ALA A 45 -20.38 4.62 -5.19
C ALA A 45 -20.47 3.13 -4.85
N ALA A 46 -20.96 2.79 -3.65
CA ALA A 46 -21.13 1.41 -3.21
C ALA A 46 -22.44 0.76 -3.74
N GLY A 47 -23.31 1.50 -4.45
CA GLY A 47 -24.58 1.00 -4.98
C GLY A 47 -25.58 0.57 -3.89
N ILE A 48 -25.57 1.24 -2.72
CA ILE A 48 -26.41 0.91 -1.56
C ILE A 48 -27.18 2.13 -1.06
N ALA A 49 -28.19 1.91 -0.22
CA ALA A 49 -28.87 3.00 0.47
C ALA A 49 -27.96 3.61 1.55
N GLU A 50 -28.02 4.94 1.74
CA GLU A 50 -27.18 5.67 2.70
C GLU A 50 -27.28 5.12 4.14
N GLY A 51 -28.49 4.76 4.59
CA GLY A 51 -28.70 4.12 5.89
C GLY A 51 -28.01 2.75 6.03
N THR A 52 -27.59 2.11 4.93
CA THR A 52 -26.86 0.84 4.97
C THR A 52 -25.41 1.05 5.35
N VAL A 53 -24.81 2.19 5.00
CA VAL A 53 -23.43 2.54 5.41
C VAL A 53 -23.34 2.55 6.93
N PHE A 54 -24.29 3.22 7.62
CA PHE A 54 -24.32 3.32 9.09
C PHE A 54 -24.77 2.04 9.82
N ARG A 55 -25.22 1.02 9.09
CA ARG A 55 -25.41 -0.33 9.67
C ARG A 55 -24.10 -1.12 9.70
N VAL A 56 -23.15 -0.76 8.87
CA VAL A 56 -21.87 -1.47 8.72
C VAL A 56 -20.75 -0.73 9.48
N PHE A 57 -20.77 0.60 9.46
CA PHE A 57 -19.81 1.47 10.14
C PHE A 57 -20.55 2.33 11.17
N LYS A 58 -20.00 2.43 12.37
CA LYS A 58 -20.56 3.23 13.46
C LYS A 58 -20.68 4.71 13.08
N ASP A 59 -19.65 5.20 12.40
CA ASP A 59 -19.57 6.58 11.94
C ASP A 59 -18.64 6.68 10.71
N LYS A 60 -18.52 7.89 10.17
CA LYS A 60 -17.68 8.17 9.02
C LYS A 60 -16.20 8.00 9.33
N ALA A 61 -15.77 8.28 10.55
CA ALA A 61 -14.39 8.16 10.94
C ALA A 61 -13.94 6.69 10.92
N GLU A 62 -14.77 5.76 11.43
CA GLU A 62 -14.50 4.31 11.32
C GLU A 62 -14.36 3.85 9.86
N LEU A 63 -15.19 4.39 8.95
CA LEU A 63 -15.06 4.09 7.52
C LEU A 63 -13.75 4.64 6.93
N LEU A 64 -13.37 5.88 7.28
CA LEU A 64 -12.10 6.47 6.84
C LEU A 64 -10.90 5.70 7.38
N ASP A 65 -10.93 5.27 8.65
CA ASP A 65 -9.91 4.38 9.23
C ASP A 65 -9.81 3.07 8.45
N ALA A 66 -10.94 2.45 8.11
CA ALA A 66 -10.95 1.23 7.30
C ALA A 66 -10.39 1.46 5.88
N CYS A 67 -10.63 2.62 5.26
CA CYS A 67 -10.03 3.00 3.98
C CYS A 67 -8.51 3.15 4.10
N ILE A 68 -8.01 3.75 5.18
CA ILE A 68 -6.57 3.86 5.44
C ILE A 68 -5.96 2.48 5.60
N GLN A 69 -6.55 1.62 6.43
CA GLN A 69 -6.05 0.25 6.63
C GLN A 69 -6.03 -0.54 5.32
N ARG A 70 -7.04 -0.39 4.47
CA ARG A 70 -7.07 -1.02 3.14
C ARG A 70 -5.99 -0.49 2.21
N ALA A 71 -5.74 0.83 2.22
CA ALA A 71 -4.71 1.46 1.40
C ALA A 71 -3.27 1.09 1.84
N LEU A 72 -3.09 0.76 3.12
CA LEU A 72 -1.81 0.32 3.68
C LEU A 72 -1.51 -1.18 3.45
N ARG A 73 -2.43 -1.94 2.86
CA ARG A 73 -2.16 -3.33 2.44
C ARG A 73 -1.25 -3.34 1.23
N SER A 74 -0.41 -4.36 1.17
CA SER A 74 0.61 -4.54 0.13
C SER A 74 0.50 -5.89 -0.59
N ASP A 75 -0.63 -6.58 -0.44
CA ASP A 75 -0.78 -7.95 -0.96
C ASP A 75 -0.51 -8.04 -2.48
N GLU A 76 -0.98 -7.04 -3.24
CA GLU A 76 -0.79 -7.00 -4.71
C GLU A 76 0.67 -6.69 -5.08
N GLU A 77 1.32 -5.83 -4.31
CA GLU A 77 2.74 -5.50 -4.47
C GLU A 77 3.62 -6.70 -4.17
N VAL A 78 3.37 -7.36 -3.05
CA VAL A 78 4.08 -8.59 -2.64
C VAL A 78 3.93 -9.65 -3.72
N ALA A 79 2.70 -9.94 -4.17
CA ALA A 79 2.47 -10.93 -5.22
C ALA A 79 3.21 -10.60 -6.53
N ARG A 80 3.32 -9.31 -6.89
CA ARG A 80 4.10 -8.88 -8.07
C ARG A 80 5.59 -9.12 -7.89
N LEU A 81 6.15 -8.86 -6.70
CA LEU A 81 7.56 -9.07 -6.41
C LEU A 81 7.91 -10.56 -6.37
N GLU A 82 7.06 -11.38 -5.75
CA GLU A 82 7.22 -12.84 -5.70
C GLU A 82 7.10 -13.51 -7.07
N ALA A 83 6.37 -12.88 -8.00
CA ALA A 83 6.24 -13.36 -9.38
C ALA A 83 7.46 -13.03 -10.27
N ILE A 84 8.44 -12.26 -9.80
CA ILE A 84 9.65 -11.94 -10.58
C ILE A 84 10.51 -13.20 -10.70
N PRO A 85 10.82 -13.67 -11.93
CA PRO A 85 11.62 -14.87 -12.11
C PRO A 85 13.05 -14.71 -11.58
N THR A 86 13.62 -15.77 -11.05
CA THR A 86 14.97 -15.77 -10.46
C THR A 86 16.10 -15.67 -11.49
N ASP A 87 15.82 -15.97 -12.77
CA ASP A 87 16.75 -15.84 -13.90
C ASP A 87 16.90 -14.40 -14.42
N VAL A 88 16.02 -13.48 -13.93
CA VAL A 88 16.19 -12.04 -14.19
C VAL A 88 17.41 -11.52 -13.42
N PRO A 89 18.28 -10.68 -14.04
CA PRO A 89 19.44 -10.10 -13.37
C PRO A 89 19.08 -9.41 -12.05
N LEU A 90 19.94 -9.55 -11.03
CA LEU A 90 19.73 -9.02 -9.68
C LEU A 90 19.37 -7.53 -9.69
N GLU A 91 20.12 -6.73 -10.45
CA GLU A 91 19.89 -5.29 -10.58
C GLU A 91 18.46 -4.96 -11.05
N GLN A 92 17.98 -5.68 -12.07
CA GLN A 92 16.61 -5.50 -12.57
C GLN A 92 15.55 -5.94 -11.56
N ARG A 93 15.79 -7.05 -10.83
CA ARG A 93 14.90 -7.50 -9.76
C ARG A 93 14.80 -6.44 -8.66
N LEU A 94 15.92 -5.91 -8.21
CA LEU A 94 15.98 -4.87 -7.17
C LEU A 94 15.37 -3.54 -7.66
N THR A 95 15.59 -3.14 -8.91
CA THR A 95 14.97 -1.96 -9.51
C THR A 95 13.43 -2.08 -9.51
N SER A 96 12.91 -3.27 -9.86
CA SER A 96 11.48 -3.56 -9.77
C SER A 96 10.97 -3.49 -8.33
N GLY A 97 11.75 -3.99 -7.35
CA GLY A 97 11.46 -3.90 -5.93
C GLY A 97 11.37 -2.47 -5.43
N VAL A 98 12.37 -1.66 -5.77
CA VAL A 98 12.45 -0.23 -5.42
C VAL A 98 11.30 0.55 -6.05
N ALA A 99 10.99 0.32 -7.32
CA ALA A 99 9.88 0.97 -8.01
C ALA A 99 8.53 0.62 -7.36
N THR A 100 8.33 -0.67 -7.02
CA THR A 100 7.11 -1.14 -6.35
C THR A 100 6.94 -0.51 -4.97
N PHE A 101 8.00 -0.46 -4.16
CA PHE A 101 7.97 0.17 -2.84
C PHE A 101 7.77 1.69 -2.93
N SER A 102 8.40 2.35 -3.89
CA SER A 102 8.19 3.79 -4.13
C SER A 102 6.73 4.08 -4.43
N GLY A 103 6.10 3.32 -5.33
CA GLY A 103 4.67 3.46 -5.64
C GLY A 103 3.76 3.20 -4.43
N TYR A 104 4.10 2.25 -3.56
CA TYR A 104 3.39 2.04 -2.30
C TYR A 104 3.48 3.25 -1.38
N LEU A 105 4.69 3.83 -1.21
CA LEU A 105 4.89 5.04 -0.41
C LEU A 105 4.12 6.24 -0.95
N ASP A 106 4.12 6.44 -2.27
CA ASP A 106 3.41 7.55 -2.92
C ASP A 106 1.90 7.49 -2.66
N ARG A 107 1.31 6.30 -2.79
CA ARG A 107 -0.12 6.11 -2.49
C ARG A 107 -0.42 6.36 -1.01
N MET A 108 0.43 5.84 -0.12
CA MET A 108 0.28 6.01 1.33
C MET A 108 0.35 7.50 1.71
N TRP A 109 1.38 8.20 1.26
CA TRP A 109 1.55 9.62 1.61
C TRP A 109 0.53 10.52 0.92
N GLY A 110 0.15 10.21 -0.32
CA GLY A 110 -0.92 10.93 -1.01
C GLY A 110 -2.24 10.86 -0.24
N LEU A 111 -2.64 9.67 0.19
CA LEU A 111 -3.85 9.48 1.00
C LEU A 111 -3.76 10.20 2.34
N ILE A 112 -2.66 10.03 3.08
CA ILE A 112 -2.46 10.67 4.39
C ILE A 112 -2.44 12.19 4.23
N GLY A 113 -1.78 12.73 3.20
CA GLY A 113 -1.74 14.16 2.89
C GLY A 113 -3.14 14.72 2.67
N THR A 114 -3.92 14.13 1.75
CA THR A 114 -5.29 14.54 1.44
C THR A 114 -6.20 14.50 2.67
N LEU A 115 -6.07 13.46 3.51
CA LEU A 115 -6.83 13.35 4.74
C LEU A 115 -6.47 14.46 5.75
N ARG A 116 -5.18 14.75 5.93
CA ARG A 116 -4.73 15.82 6.83
C ARG A 116 -5.18 17.21 6.37
N GLU A 117 -5.07 17.50 5.08
CA GLU A 117 -5.53 18.75 4.49
C GLU A 117 -7.04 18.99 4.67
N THR A 118 -7.81 17.92 4.71
CA THR A 118 -9.26 17.95 4.93
C THR A 118 -9.69 17.83 6.39
N GLY A 119 -8.73 17.95 7.33
CA GLY A 119 -8.99 18.01 8.78
C GLY A 119 -9.25 16.68 9.45
N TYR A 120 -8.98 15.55 8.77
CA TYR A 120 -9.09 14.24 9.39
C TYR A 120 -8.01 14.04 10.46
N GLN A 121 -8.46 13.57 11.62
CA GLN A 121 -7.59 13.12 12.71
C GLN A 121 -7.88 11.64 12.96
N PRO A 122 -6.87 10.76 12.80
CA PRO A 122 -7.04 9.33 13.11
C PRO A 122 -7.53 9.13 14.54
N HIS A 123 -8.42 8.18 14.75
CA HIS A 123 -8.82 7.78 16.10
C HIS A 123 -7.62 7.18 16.82
N ASP A 124 -7.11 7.89 17.83
CA ASP A 124 -5.83 7.68 18.53
C ASP A 124 -5.66 6.31 19.19
N GLU A 125 -6.71 5.53 19.36
CA GLU A 125 -6.69 4.31 20.18
C GLU A 125 -6.09 3.08 19.46
N GLU A 126 -6.26 2.95 18.15
CA GLU A 126 -5.74 1.79 17.40
C GLU A 126 -4.31 2.01 16.90
N HIS A 127 -3.96 3.24 16.51
CA HIS A 127 -2.62 3.59 16.05
C HIS A 127 -1.57 3.52 17.20
N LYS A 128 -1.99 3.70 18.45
CA LYS A 128 -1.12 3.54 19.63
C LYS A 128 -0.72 2.11 19.95
N LYS A 129 -1.45 1.11 19.42
CA LYS A 129 -1.18 -0.32 19.69
C LYS A 129 -0.07 -0.90 18.81
N HIS A 130 0.16 -0.34 17.62
CA HIS A 130 1.22 -0.81 16.72
C HIS A 130 2.47 0.06 16.88
N LYS A 131 3.45 -0.41 17.65
CA LYS A 131 4.76 0.24 17.85
C LYS A 131 5.77 -0.03 16.73
N GLY A 132 5.34 -0.57 15.60
CA GLY A 132 6.18 -0.96 14.47
C GLY A 132 5.77 -0.27 13.15
N PRO A 133 6.53 -0.49 12.09
CA PRO A 133 6.13 -0.06 10.74
C PRO A 133 4.80 -0.72 10.35
N PRO A 134 4.02 -0.08 9.46
CA PRO A 134 2.81 -0.70 8.92
C PRO A 134 3.08 -2.13 8.42
N ILE A 135 2.10 -3.04 8.61
CA ILE A 135 2.23 -4.45 8.20
C ILE A 135 2.61 -4.57 6.72
N GLY A 136 2.04 -3.74 5.86
CA GLY A 136 2.39 -3.70 4.44
C GLY A 136 3.85 -3.38 4.16
N MET A 137 4.48 -2.49 4.94
CA MET A 137 5.92 -2.22 4.82
C MET A 137 6.78 -3.41 5.21
N GLN A 138 6.35 -4.17 6.23
CA GLN A 138 7.05 -5.37 6.68
C GLN A 138 7.01 -6.46 5.59
N GLN A 139 5.81 -6.74 5.07
CA GLN A 139 5.61 -7.72 3.99
C GLN A 139 6.42 -7.36 2.73
N LEU A 140 6.43 -6.08 2.35
CA LEU A 140 7.26 -5.60 1.22
C LEU A 140 8.75 -5.77 1.49
N SER A 141 9.21 -5.52 2.72
CA SER A 141 10.62 -5.74 3.08
C SER A 141 11.02 -7.22 2.96
N GLU A 142 10.16 -8.13 3.39
CA GLU A 142 10.35 -9.58 3.26
C GLU A 142 10.36 -10.00 1.78
N ALA A 143 9.42 -9.50 0.97
CA ALA A 143 9.38 -9.79 -0.47
C ALA A 143 10.64 -9.26 -1.20
N VAL A 144 11.10 -8.05 -0.86
CA VAL A 144 12.34 -7.49 -1.42
C VAL A 144 13.57 -8.28 -0.97
N ALA A 145 13.60 -8.80 0.27
CA ALA A 145 14.67 -9.69 0.72
C ALA A 145 14.74 -10.96 -0.14
N GLY A 146 13.59 -11.50 -0.55
CA GLY A 146 13.51 -12.63 -1.48
C GLY A 146 14.12 -12.35 -2.88
N LEU A 147 14.10 -11.08 -3.33
CA LEU A 147 14.68 -10.71 -4.63
C LEU A 147 16.19 -10.90 -4.71
N PHE A 148 16.90 -10.96 -3.58
CA PHE A 148 18.35 -11.22 -3.60
C PHE A 148 18.66 -12.65 -4.05
N GLY A 149 17.75 -13.62 -3.80
CA GLY A 149 17.95 -15.01 -4.20
C GLY A 149 19.27 -15.59 -3.68
N ASP A 150 20.05 -16.20 -4.57
CA ASP A 150 21.36 -16.82 -4.26
C ASP A 150 22.54 -15.84 -4.36
N ALA A 151 22.29 -14.52 -4.37
CA ALA A 151 23.37 -13.53 -4.45
C ALA A 151 24.27 -13.58 -3.20
N GLU A 152 25.58 -13.55 -3.42
CA GLU A 152 26.56 -13.47 -2.32
C GLU A 152 26.51 -12.08 -1.68
N LEU A 153 25.97 -12.02 -0.47
CA LEU A 153 25.82 -10.80 0.30
C LEU A 153 26.77 -10.77 1.50
N ARG A 154 27.29 -9.59 1.84
CA ARG A 154 28.07 -9.37 3.07
C ARG A 154 27.23 -9.36 4.34
N VAL A 155 25.92 -9.25 4.21
CA VAL A 155 24.92 -9.17 5.28
C VAL A 155 23.75 -10.09 4.96
N SER A 156 22.85 -10.31 5.91
CA SER A 156 21.64 -11.08 5.62
C SER A 156 20.75 -10.38 4.58
N PRO A 157 19.99 -11.12 3.75
CA PRO A 157 19.05 -10.54 2.79
C PRO A 157 18.05 -9.58 3.44
N ASP A 158 17.56 -9.89 4.65
CA ASP A 158 16.66 -9.01 5.40
C ASP A 158 17.30 -7.67 5.77
N LEU A 159 18.58 -7.67 6.16
CA LEU A 159 19.29 -6.43 6.46
C LEU A 159 19.55 -5.64 5.17
N ALA A 160 19.95 -6.30 4.11
CA ALA A 160 20.15 -5.69 2.80
C ALA A 160 18.86 -5.02 2.29
N ALA A 161 17.72 -5.72 2.36
CA ALA A 161 16.41 -5.19 1.98
C ALA A 161 16.03 -3.96 2.82
N ARG A 162 16.17 -4.04 4.16
CA ARG A 162 15.87 -2.89 5.03
C ARG A 162 16.73 -1.67 4.73
N MET A 163 18.01 -1.87 4.44
CA MET A 163 18.91 -0.76 4.09
C MET A 163 18.55 -0.15 2.74
N LEU A 164 18.26 -0.98 1.73
CA LEU A 164 17.82 -0.51 0.42
C LEU A 164 16.50 0.27 0.52
N LEU A 165 15.49 -0.30 1.20
CA LEU A 165 14.18 0.36 1.38
C LEU A 165 14.27 1.58 2.28
N GLY A 166 15.20 1.61 3.24
CA GLY A 166 15.51 2.80 4.04
C GLY A 166 16.06 3.94 3.19
N ALA A 167 16.93 3.65 2.23
CA ALA A 167 17.42 4.62 1.26
C ALA A 167 16.29 5.17 0.37
N VAL A 168 15.41 4.29 -0.12
CA VAL A 168 14.21 4.67 -0.89
C VAL A 168 13.29 5.59 -0.06
N PHE A 169 13.01 5.20 1.17
CA PHE A 169 12.17 5.99 2.07
C PHE A 169 12.73 7.40 2.29
N THR A 170 14.03 7.51 2.60
CA THR A 170 14.70 8.79 2.80
C THR A 170 14.72 9.64 1.53
N ASN A 171 15.00 9.02 0.37
CA ASN A 171 14.98 9.68 -0.92
C ASN A 171 13.59 10.26 -1.25
N ARG A 172 12.52 9.51 -0.98
CA ARG A 172 11.14 9.99 -1.19
C ARG A 172 10.73 11.07 -0.19
N MET A 173 11.15 10.98 1.08
CA MET A 173 10.93 12.06 2.06
C MET A 173 11.61 13.36 1.64
N GLY A 174 12.81 13.30 1.05
CA GLY A 174 13.55 14.46 0.56
C GLY A 174 12.78 15.25 -0.50
N SER A 175 11.96 14.59 -1.32
CA SER A 175 11.12 15.26 -2.32
C SER A 175 10.08 16.20 -1.70
N GLY A 176 9.60 15.92 -0.49
CA GLY A 176 8.73 16.81 0.29
C GLY A 176 9.42 18.12 0.74
N PHE A 177 10.76 18.16 0.70
CA PHE A 177 11.56 19.36 0.99
C PHE A 177 12.12 20.05 -0.28
N GLY A 178 11.50 19.80 -1.44
CA GLY A 178 11.87 20.43 -2.71
C GLY A 178 13.09 19.81 -3.40
N GLN A 179 13.56 18.64 -2.97
CA GLN A 179 14.59 17.88 -3.67
C GLN A 179 13.94 16.93 -4.70
N THR A 180 14.58 16.76 -5.85
CA THR A 180 14.14 15.77 -6.82
C THR A 180 14.52 14.37 -6.32
N ALA A 181 13.53 13.47 -6.21
CA ALA A 181 13.80 12.08 -5.86
C ALA A 181 14.61 11.40 -6.98
N ALA A 182 15.63 10.64 -6.58
CA ALA A 182 16.37 9.81 -7.53
C ALA A 182 15.49 8.66 -8.05
N GLU A 183 15.70 8.27 -9.30
CA GLU A 183 15.02 7.16 -9.93
C GLU A 183 15.45 5.82 -9.33
N PRO A 184 14.61 4.77 -9.44
CA PRO A 184 14.87 3.47 -8.85
C PRO A 184 16.19 2.82 -9.26
N ASP A 185 16.58 2.94 -10.52
CA ASP A 185 17.85 2.41 -11.06
C ASP A 185 19.05 3.09 -10.43
N VAL A 186 19.00 4.40 -10.23
CA VAL A 186 20.08 5.17 -9.56
C VAL A 186 20.27 4.72 -8.12
N ILE A 187 19.15 4.46 -7.40
CA ILE A 187 19.22 3.99 -6.01
C ILE A 187 19.84 2.59 -5.94
N VAL A 188 19.45 1.71 -6.87
CA VAL A 188 19.96 0.33 -6.93
C VAL A 188 21.43 0.32 -7.33
N ASP A 189 21.85 1.10 -8.33
CA ASP A 189 23.25 1.24 -8.72
C ASP A 189 24.11 1.72 -7.53
N LEU A 190 23.66 2.78 -6.85
CA LEU A 190 24.34 3.28 -5.65
C LEU A 190 24.40 2.24 -4.53
N PHE A 191 23.36 1.44 -4.35
CA PHE A 191 23.32 0.39 -3.34
C PHE A 191 24.27 -0.76 -3.65
N LEU A 192 24.35 -1.18 -4.90
CA LEU A 192 25.18 -2.31 -5.33
C LEU A 192 26.66 -1.94 -5.48
N HIS A 193 26.97 -0.76 -5.98
CA HIS A 193 28.30 -0.36 -6.37
C HIS A 193 28.92 0.74 -5.48
N GLY A 194 28.09 1.43 -4.67
CA GLY A 194 28.54 2.52 -3.81
C GLY A 194 28.56 3.89 -4.50
N ALA A 195 28.84 4.93 -3.72
CA ALA A 195 28.83 6.32 -4.19
C ALA A 195 30.17 6.79 -4.78
N LEU A 196 31.22 5.99 -4.62
CA LEU A 196 32.56 6.36 -5.12
C LEU A 196 32.77 5.78 -6.52
N THR A 197 33.12 6.62 -7.48
CA THR A 197 33.66 6.15 -8.74
C THR A 197 34.96 5.42 -8.43
N GLY A 198 35.06 4.14 -8.79
CA GLY A 198 36.21 3.27 -8.46
C GLY A 198 37.52 3.98 -8.68
N GLY A 199 38.12 4.42 -7.60
CA GLY A 199 39.49 4.86 -7.60
C GLY A 199 40.36 3.61 -7.64
N ASP A 200 41.23 3.50 -8.64
CA ASP A 200 42.31 2.54 -8.67
C ASP A 200 42.98 2.49 -7.31
N LYS A 201 43.02 1.29 -6.71
CA LYS A 201 44.00 0.95 -5.67
C LYS A 201 45.23 0.38 -6.29
#